data_5d373c077a987408c1f992e10f73af17
#
_entry.id   5d373c077a987408c1f992e10f73af17
#
_cell.length_a   1.000
_cell.length_b   1.000
_cell.length_c   1.000
_cell.angle_alpha   90.00
_cell.angle_beta   90.00
_cell.angle_gamma   90.00
#
_symmetry.space_group_name_H-M   'P 1'
#
loop_
_entity.id
_entity.type
_entity.pdbx_description
1 polymer ?
#
loop_
_entity_poly.entity_id
_entity_poly.type
_entity_poly.pdbx_seq_one_letter_code
_entity_poly.pdbx_strand_id
1 'polypeptide(L)'
;VTYHHYDNIEFRDFFNALIDAPIARKLKSTYNNSSSSSSLVTPAHKDLTITSSLPRCTAGKKITVKYVFEYLNSCLTDDMIVLADVGDALFAGADLIIRGNTRFLSPAYYASLGFAVPASIGAQLADRTLRALVIVGDGAFQMTGMELSTALRYNLNPIVIVLNNGIYLTEQLMLNGDFNDLQPWNYSNAPELIGGGQGFHIETEDQFNCAISDALSHSNMYSIIDVRLERNDKSPALDRLTTNLAKRFYDHHDASKRV
;
A
#
# COMPACT_ATOMS: atom_id res chain seq x y z
N VAL A 1 -15.19 -6.33 -28.64
CA VAL A 1 -13.82 -5.87 -28.87
C VAL A 1 -13.22 -6.76 -29.95
N THR A 2 -13.00 -6.21 -31.12
CA THR A 2 -12.32 -6.93 -32.22
C THR A 2 -10.85 -7.02 -31.88
N TYR A 3 -10.38 -8.24 -31.61
CA TYR A 3 -8.95 -8.50 -31.47
C TYR A 3 -8.32 -8.48 -32.86
N HIS A 4 -7.40 -7.55 -33.10
CA HIS A 4 -6.55 -7.58 -34.26
C HIS A 4 -5.30 -8.39 -33.93
N HIS A 5 -5.01 -9.41 -34.68
CA HIS A 5 -3.78 -10.19 -34.60
C HIS A 5 -2.77 -9.62 -35.59
N TYR A 6 -1.58 -9.33 -35.13
CA TYR A 6 -0.50 -8.78 -35.92
C TYR A 6 0.66 -9.78 -35.88
N ASP A 7 0.98 -10.37 -37.04
CA ASP A 7 2.13 -11.26 -37.16
C ASP A 7 3.38 -10.47 -37.56
N ASN A 8 4.51 -10.77 -36.89
CA ASN A 8 5.84 -10.28 -37.24
C ASN A 8 6.01 -8.74 -37.26
N ILE A 9 5.38 -8.04 -36.32
CA ILE A 9 5.64 -6.62 -36.09
C ILE A 9 6.79 -6.45 -35.11
N GLU A 10 7.82 -5.74 -35.54
CA GLU A 10 8.89 -5.33 -34.62
C GLU A 10 8.37 -4.32 -33.61
N PHE A 11 8.82 -4.45 -32.36
CA PHE A 11 8.42 -3.57 -31.26
C PHE A 11 8.65 -2.08 -31.55
N ARG A 12 9.74 -1.77 -32.28
CA ARG A 12 10.07 -0.42 -32.74
C ARG A 12 8.97 0.15 -33.64
N ASP A 13 8.48 -0.64 -34.59
CA ASP A 13 7.48 -0.21 -35.59
C ASP A 13 6.12 0.01 -34.90
N PHE A 14 5.77 -0.87 -33.95
CA PHE A 14 4.58 -0.68 -33.13
C PHE A 14 4.66 0.64 -32.34
N PHE A 15 5.80 0.91 -31.70
CA PHE A 15 5.98 2.13 -30.91
C PHE A 15 5.95 3.40 -31.80
N ASN A 16 6.57 3.40 -32.96
CA ASN A 16 6.53 4.52 -33.89
C ASN A 16 5.10 4.78 -34.36
N ALA A 17 4.36 3.75 -34.74
CA ALA A 17 2.96 3.86 -35.14
C ALA A 17 2.08 4.40 -33.99
N LEU A 18 2.36 4.01 -32.74
CA LEU A 18 1.64 4.52 -31.58
C LEU A 18 1.92 6.02 -31.34
N ILE A 19 3.18 6.46 -31.48
CA ILE A 19 3.57 7.87 -31.34
C ILE A 19 2.91 8.74 -32.44
N ASP A 20 2.76 8.22 -33.65
CA ASP A 20 2.14 8.91 -34.77
C ASP A 20 0.61 8.82 -34.80
N ALA A 21 0.02 7.99 -33.96
CA ALA A 21 -1.43 7.84 -33.87
C ALA A 21 -2.13 9.17 -33.53
N PRO A 22 -3.30 9.44 -34.11
CA PRO A 22 -4.06 10.69 -33.84
C PRO A 22 -4.33 10.94 -32.36
N ILE A 23 -4.46 9.88 -31.56
CA ILE A 23 -4.67 9.96 -30.12
C ILE A 23 -3.43 10.50 -29.40
N ALA A 24 -2.22 10.11 -29.83
CA ALA A 24 -0.97 10.61 -29.27
C ALA A 24 -0.73 12.08 -29.64
N ARG A 25 -1.13 12.50 -30.83
CA ARG A 25 -1.09 13.92 -31.26
C ARG A 25 -2.05 14.77 -30.44
N LYS A 26 -3.24 14.27 -30.11
CA LYS A 26 -4.21 14.95 -29.24
C LYS A 26 -3.67 15.11 -27.81
N LEU A 27 -3.02 14.08 -27.27
CA LEU A 27 -2.35 14.15 -25.98
C LEU A 27 -1.19 15.16 -25.97
N LYS A 28 -0.34 15.20 -27.02
CA LYS A 28 0.72 16.19 -27.16
C LYS A 28 0.18 17.63 -27.25
N SER A 29 -0.92 17.87 -27.95
CA SER A 29 -1.51 19.22 -28.03
C SER A 29 -2.09 19.70 -26.69
N THR A 30 -2.63 18.81 -25.89
CA THR A 30 -3.12 19.11 -24.55
C THR A 30 -1.97 19.42 -23.60
N TYR A 31 -0.81 18.74 -23.77
CA TYR A 31 0.38 18.95 -22.95
C TYR A 31 1.13 20.24 -23.29
N ASN A 32 1.20 20.63 -24.57
CA ASN A 32 1.91 21.84 -25.01
C ASN A 32 1.15 23.14 -24.72
N ASN A 33 -0.14 23.09 -24.45
CA ASN A 33 -0.95 24.26 -24.08
C ASN A 33 -0.88 24.62 -22.57
N SER A 34 -0.15 23.82 -21.76
CA SER A 34 0.12 24.06 -20.35
C SER A 34 1.57 24.46 -20.09
N SER A 35 2.13 25.40 -20.90
CA SER A 35 3.43 25.98 -20.64
C SER A 35 3.36 27.05 -19.55
N SER A 36 3.29 26.63 -18.31
CA SER A 36 3.82 27.35 -17.16
C SER A 36 3.83 26.42 -15.95
N SER A 37 5.04 26.19 -15.41
CA SER A 37 5.38 25.43 -14.22
C SER A 37 5.27 23.89 -14.33
N SER A 38 6.40 23.26 -14.09
CA SER A 38 6.58 21.80 -13.91
C SER A 38 5.75 21.27 -12.74
N SER A 39 4.45 21.09 -12.95
CA SER A 39 3.62 20.27 -12.09
C SER A 39 3.52 18.90 -12.73
N LEU A 40 4.06 17.89 -12.08
CA LEU A 40 3.79 16.49 -12.34
C LEU A 40 2.30 16.31 -12.60
N VAL A 41 1.94 15.67 -13.73
CA VAL A 41 0.55 15.34 -14.06
C VAL A 41 0.08 14.35 -13.00
N THR A 42 -0.50 14.86 -11.95
CA THR A 42 -1.27 14.06 -11.00
C THR A 42 -2.54 13.62 -11.73
N PRO A 43 -2.89 12.33 -11.79
CA PRO A 43 -4.20 11.92 -12.25
C PRO A 43 -5.24 12.74 -11.49
N ALA A 44 -6.22 13.30 -12.19
CA ALA A 44 -7.26 14.11 -11.59
C ALA A 44 -8.17 13.24 -10.70
N HIS A 45 -7.69 12.82 -9.55
CA HIS A 45 -8.52 12.41 -8.43
C HIS A 45 -9.06 13.70 -7.79
N LYS A 46 -10.27 14.07 -8.14
CA LYS A 46 -10.95 15.28 -7.66
C LYS A 46 -11.17 15.32 -6.14
N ASP A 47 -10.86 14.24 -5.43
CA ASP A 47 -11.16 14.07 -4.01
C ASP A 47 -9.92 13.91 -3.10
N LEU A 48 -8.71 13.94 -3.65
CA LEU A 48 -7.50 13.99 -2.82
C LEU A 48 -7.21 15.45 -2.48
N THR A 49 -7.87 15.95 -1.46
CA THR A 49 -7.40 17.16 -0.76
C THR A 49 -6.05 16.80 -0.14
N ILE A 50 -4.98 17.24 -0.81
CA ILE A 50 -3.60 17.12 -0.33
C ILE A 50 -3.48 18.07 0.87
N THR A 51 -3.93 17.63 2.02
CA THR A 51 -3.66 18.33 3.26
C THR A 51 -2.31 17.84 3.78
N SER A 52 -1.32 18.74 3.75
CA SER A 52 -0.04 18.57 4.47
C SER A 52 -0.23 18.68 6.00
N SER A 53 -1.46 18.76 6.46
CA SER A 53 -1.82 18.80 7.88
C SER A 53 -2.11 17.40 8.38
N LEU A 54 -1.66 17.10 9.59
CA LEU A 54 -2.06 15.88 10.31
C LEU A 54 -3.58 15.73 10.29
N PRO A 55 -4.11 14.52 10.06
CA PRO A 55 -5.54 14.28 10.14
C PRO A 55 -6.04 14.63 11.57
N ARG A 56 -7.28 15.09 11.65
CA ARG A 56 -7.87 15.40 12.94
C ARG A 56 -8.02 14.11 13.76
N CYS A 57 -7.21 13.99 14.80
CA CYS A 57 -7.29 12.90 15.75
C CYS A 57 -8.44 13.11 16.73
N THR A 58 -9.17 12.06 17.04
CA THR A 58 -10.19 12.05 18.09
C THR A 58 -9.81 10.97 19.12
N ALA A 59 -9.53 11.38 20.34
CA ALA A 59 -9.14 10.46 21.40
C ALA A 59 -10.22 9.39 21.63
N GLY A 60 -9.78 8.13 21.75
CA GLY A 60 -10.66 6.97 21.95
C GLY A 60 -11.47 6.55 20.72
N LYS A 61 -11.35 7.24 19.59
CA LYS A 61 -12.01 6.81 18.34
C LYS A 61 -11.27 5.61 17.74
N LYS A 62 -12.03 4.56 17.38
CA LYS A 62 -11.48 3.37 16.72
C LYS A 62 -10.70 3.75 15.48
N ILE A 63 -9.55 3.11 15.31
CA ILE A 63 -8.69 3.29 14.14
C ILE A 63 -9.32 2.65 12.90
N THR A 64 -9.08 3.25 11.74
CA THR A 64 -9.50 2.74 10.43
C THR A 64 -8.33 2.72 9.46
N VAL A 65 -8.39 1.86 8.43
CA VAL A 65 -7.39 1.84 7.35
C VAL A 65 -7.24 3.23 6.74
N LYS A 66 -8.36 3.92 6.50
CA LYS A 66 -8.35 5.29 5.97
C LYS A 66 -7.51 6.23 6.85
N TYR A 67 -7.72 6.22 8.17
CA TYR A 67 -6.98 7.08 9.08
C TYR A 67 -5.48 6.77 9.09
N VAL A 68 -5.11 5.49 9.08
CA VAL A 68 -3.70 5.05 9.00
C VAL A 68 -3.01 5.71 7.81
N PHE A 69 -3.57 5.62 6.61
CA PHE A 69 -2.94 6.15 5.40
C PHE A 69 -2.99 7.68 5.31
N GLU A 70 -4.04 8.34 5.81
CA GLU A 70 -4.08 9.80 5.95
C GLU A 70 -2.98 10.30 6.89
N TYR A 71 -2.75 9.62 8.00
CA TYR A 71 -1.67 9.96 8.93
C TYR A 71 -0.29 9.72 8.31
N LEU A 72 -0.08 8.57 7.66
CA LEU A 72 1.19 8.25 7.00
C LEU A 72 1.56 9.28 5.94
N ASN A 73 0.58 9.79 5.17
CA ASN A 73 0.81 10.86 4.21
C ASN A 73 1.40 12.14 4.83
N SER A 74 1.19 12.36 6.12
CA SER A 74 1.71 13.55 6.83
C SER A 74 3.12 13.36 7.40
N CYS A 75 3.59 12.10 7.55
CA CYS A 75 4.87 11.79 8.20
C CYS A 75 5.94 11.22 7.26
N LEU A 76 5.64 11.02 5.96
CA LEU A 76 6.63 10.55 4.99
C LEU A 76 7.72 11.60 4.76
N THR A 77 8.99 11.16 4.79
CA THR A 77 10.18 11.98 4.59
C THR A 77 11.05 11.44 3.45
N ASP A 78 12.01 12.25 2.99
CA ASP A 78 12.88 11.93 1.84
C ASP A 78 13.84 10.75 2.11
N ASP A 79 14.13 10.46 3.36
CA ASP A 79 14.96 9.34 3.81
C ASP A 79 14.18 8.04 4.04
N MET A 80 12.90 8.03 3.69
CA MET A 80 12.05 6.84 3.82
C MET A 80 11.93 6.04 2.53
N ILE A 81 11.78 4.71 2.72
CA ILE A 81 11.26 3.81 1.70
C ILE A 81 9.99 3.14 2.23
N VAL A 82 8.89 3.28 1.52
CA VAL A 82 7.63 2.60 1.82
C VAL A 82 7.61 1.26 1.11
N LEU A 83 7.36 0.21 1.88
CA LEU A 83 7.18 -1.15 1.36
C LEU A 83 5.76 -1.62 1.68
N ALA A 84 4.92 -1.73 0.66
CA ALA A 84 3.55 -2.19 0.82
C ALA A 84 3.42 -3.64 0.34
N ASP A 85 2.94 -4.52 1.23
CA ASP A 85 2.56 -5.89 0.87
C ASP A 85 1.28 -5.90 0.02
N VAL A 86 0.92 -7.03 -0.54
CA VAL A 86 -0.31 -7.16 -1.34
C VAL A 86 -1.57 -7.06 -0.49
N GLY A 87 -2.73 -7.04 -1.13
CA GLY A 87 -4.01 -6.80 -0.48
C GLY A 87 -4.27 -5.31 -0.24
N ASP A 88 -5.02 -4.99 0.80
CA ASP A 88 -5.39 -3.59 1.08
C ASP A 88 -4.19 -2.69 1.42
N ALA A 89 -3.10 -3.26 1.91
CA ALA A 89 -1.83 -2.55 2.09
C ALA A 89 -1.33 -1.94 0.76
N LEU A 90 -1.39 -2.69 -0.35
CA LEU A 90 -1.02 -2.20 -1.67
C LEU A 90 -2.03 -1.19 -2.21
N PHE A 91 -3.33 -1.50 -2.13
CA PHE A 91 -4.35 -0.62 -2.70
C PHE A 91 -4.38 0.74 -2.01
N ALA A 92 -4.35 0.76 -0.69
CA ALA A 92 -4.24 2.00 0.07
C ALA A 92 -2.86 2.66 -0.10
N GLY A 93 -1.79 1.85 -0.22
CA GLY A 93 -0.44 2.32 -0.49
C GLY A 93 -0.33 3.07 -1.82
N ALA A 94 -1.12 2.70 -2.83
CA ALA A 94 -1.18 3.41 -4.11
C ALA A 94 -1.78 4.82 -4.00
N ASP A 95 -2.53 5.12 -2.94
CA ASP A 95 -3.05 6.46 -2.64
C ASP A 95 -2.07 7.30 -1.79
N LEU A 96 -0.91 6.75 -1.39
CA LEU A 96 0.14 7.51 -0.71
C LEU A 96 0.78 8.52 -1.65
N ILE A 97 1.03 9.71 -1.13
CA ILE A 97 1.66 10.79 -1.87
C ILE A 97 3.16 10.75 -1.63
N ILE A 98 3.87 10.13 -2.55
CA ILE A 98 5.33 10.08 -2.52
C ILE A 98 5.88 11.42 -2.99
N ARG A 99 6.70 12.05 -2.14
CA ARG A 99 7.30 13.38 -2.40
C ARG A 99 8.81 13.29 -2.33
N GLY A 100 9.47 14.20 -3.05
CA GLY A 100 10.92 14.32 -3.02
C GLY A 100 11.60 13.00 -3.39
N ASN A 101 12.45 12.50 -2.50
CA ASN A 101 13.22 11.26 -2.68
C ASN A 101 12.64 10.04 -1.97
N THR A 102 11.48 10.16 -1.31
CA THR A 102 10.78 9.01 -0.73
C THR A 102 10.58 7.95 -1.80
N ARG A 103 10.88 6.69 -1.48
CA ARG A 103 10.78 5.56 -2.41
C ARG A 103 9.56 4.71 -2.07
N PHE A 104 9.00 4.03 -3.07
CA PHE A 104 7.90 3.09 -2.91
C PHE A 104 8.23 1.76 -3.58
N LEU A 105 8.01 0.65 -2.89
CA LEU A 105 8.25 -0.70 -3.39
C LEU A 105 7.09 -1.62 -3.01
N SER A 106 6.59 -2.41 -3.97
CA SER A 106 5.55 -3.41 -3.75
C SER A 106 5.65 -4.53 -4.79
N PRO A 107 5.24 -5.77 -4.46
CA PRO A 107 5.24 -6.90 -5.38
C PRO A 107 3.98 -6.91 -6.26
N ALA A 108 3.52 -5.76 -6.71
CA ALA A 108 2.22 -5.54 -7.35
C ALA A 108 1.97 -6.44 -8.57
N TYR A 109 3.02 -6.80 -9.31
CA TYR A 109 2.88 -7.61 -10.53
C TYR A 109 2.54 -9.07 -10.23
N TYR A 110 3.25 -9.67 -9.28
CA TYR A 110 3.09 -11.09 -8.94
C TYR A 110 2.13 -11.33 -7.77
N ALA A 111 1.87 -10.29 -6.99
CA ALA A 111 1.02 -10.30 -5.81
C ALA A 111 1.40 -11.40 -4.79
N SER A 112 2.70 -11.56 -4.52
CA SER A 112 3.19 -12.51 -3.52
C SER A 112 3.05 -11.96 -2.11
N LEU A 113 2.22 -12.61 -1.30
CA LEU A 113 2.06 -12.32 0.13
C LEU A 113 3.37 -12.56 0.88
N GLY A 114 3.67 -11.69 1.87
CA GLY A 114 4.86 -11.81 2.70
C GLY A 114 6.13 -11.21 2.08
N PHE A 115 6.00 -10.35 1.08
CA PHE A 115 7.13 -9.69 0.44
C PHE A 115 7.72 -8.54 1.28
N ALA A 116 6.87 -7.73 1.92
CA ALA A 116 7.28 -6.41 2.41
C ALA A 116 8.27 -6.46 3.58
N VAL A 117 8.10 -7.40 4.52
CA VAL A 117 9.01 -7.53 5.67
C VAL A 117 10.42 -7.91 5.23
N PRO A 118 10.66 -9.02 4.49
CA PRO A 118 12.01 -9.35 4.03
C PRO A 118 12.59 -8.32 3.06
N ALA A 119 11.74 -7.69 2.22
CA ALA A 119 12.20 -6.63 1.31
C ALA A 119 12.72 -5.40 2.06
N SER A 120 12.17 -5.07 3.24
CA SER A 120 12.66 -3.98 4.08
C SER A 120 14.09 -4.21 4.57
N ILE A 121 14.41 -5.45 4.87
CA ILE A 121 15.77 -5.87 5.27
C ILE A 121 16.72 -5.66 4.10
N GLY A 122 16.36 -6.13 2.91
CA GLY A 122 17.14 -5.94 1.69
C GLY A 122 17.35 -4.46 1.36
N ALA A 123 16.32 -3.65 1.45
CA ALA A 123 16.37 -2.22 1.19
C ALA A 123 17.34 -1.50 2.15
N GLN A 124 17.23 -1.75 3.45
CA GLN A 124 18.12 -1.13 4.45
C GLN A 124 19.55 -1.68 4.45
N LEU A 125 19.77 -2.92 4.00
CA LEU A 125 21.12 -3.45 3.78
C LEU A 125 21.79 -2.83 2.56
N ALA A 126 21.00 -2.54 1.51
CA ALA A 126 21.49 -1.86 0.31
C ALA A 126 21.79 -0.38 0.56
N ASP A 127 20.99 0.27 1.38
CA ASP A 127 21.14 1.69 1.73
C ASP A 127 20.72 1.91 3.19
N ARG A 128 21.68 1.98 4.10
CA ARG A 128 21.45 2.13 5.53
C ARG A 128 20.99 3.54 5.95
N THR A 129 21.01 4.47 5.04
CA THR A 129 20.47 5.83 5.29
C THR A 129 18.96 5.87 5.19
N LEU A 130 18.34 4.85 4.58
CA LEU A 130 16.90 4.77 4.43
C LEU A 130 16.22 4.22 5.69
N ARG A 131 15.12 4.84 6.07
CA ARG A 131 14.17 4.29 7.03
C ARG A 131 13.07 3.52 6.29
N ALA A 132 12.97 2.22 6.54
CA ALA A 132 11.91 1.41 5.93
C ALA A 132 10.61 1.55 6.72
N LEU A 133 9.54 1.92 6.02
CA LEU A 133 8.15 1.90 6.50
C LEU A 133 7.42 0.76 5.78
N VAL A 134 7.14 -0.31 6.51
CA VAL A 134 6.48 -1.52 6.01
C VAL A 134 5.01 -1.47 6.35
N ILE A 135 4.15 -1.70 5.35
CA ILE A 135 2.70 -1.84 5.53
C ILE A 135 2.33 -3.23 5.05
N VAL A 136 1.79 -4.05 5.93
CA VAL A 136 1.56 -5.47 5.68
C VAL A 136 0.26 -5.92 6.34
N GLY A 137 -0.55 -6.73 5.64
CA GLY A 137 -1.71 -7.39 6.24
C GLY A 137 -1.27 -8.49 7.23
N ASP A 138 -2.11 -8.80 8.18
CA ASP A 138 -1.87 -9.83 9.18
C ASP A 138 -1.58 -11.21 8.56
N GLY A 139 -2.32 -11.62 7.53
CA GLY A 139 -2.07 -12.87 6.83
C GLY A 139 -0.73 -12.91 6.07
N ALA A 140 -0.34 -11.79 5.46
CA ALA A 140 0.95 -11.67 4.79
C ALA A 140 2.10 -11.65 5.81
N PHE A 141 1.90 -11.00 6.97
CA PHE A 141 2.87 -11.01 8.07
C PHE A 141 3.09 -12.43 8.61
N GLN A 142 2.04 -13.25 8.73
CA GLN A 142 2.17 -14.65 9.19
C GLN A 142 3.10 -15.49 8.30
N MET A 143 3.28 -15.13 7.05
CA MET A 143 4.16 -15.87 6.13
C MET A 143 5.64 -15.62 6.38
N THR A 144 6.03 -14.36 6.67
CA THR A 144 7.45 -13.96 6.69
C THR A 144 7.82 -12.99 7.83
N GLY A 145 6.89 -12.67 8.72
CA GLY A 145 7.10 -11.70 9.80
C GLY A 145 8.25 -12.06 10.72
N MET A 146 8.58 -13.35 10.86
CA MET A 146 9.71 -13.83 11.66
C MET A 146 11.08 -13.37 11.13
N GLU A 147 11.15 -12.88 9.87
CA GLU A 147 12.37 -12.25 9.33
C GLU A 147 12.76 -10.97 10.09
N LEU A 148 11.92 -10.44 10.96
CA LEU A 148 12.32 -9.39 11.91
C LEU A 148 13.48 -9.81 12.81
N SER A 149 13.68 -11.11 13.01
CA SER A 149 14.90 -11.64 13.67
C SER A 149 16.17 -11.30 12.89
N THR A 150 16.08 -11.29 11.55
CA THR A 150 17.19 -10.87 10.67
C THR A 150 17.38 -9.36 10.76
N ALA A 151 16.33 -8.56 10.84
CA ALA A 151 16.43 -7.12 11.07
C ALA A 151 17.15 -6.81 12.40
N LEU A 152 16.78 -7.50 13.47
CA LEU A 152 17.47 -7.37 14.76
C LEU A 152 18.96 -7.75 14.67
N ARG A 153 19.26 -8.86 14.02
CA ARG A 153 20.64 -9.36 13.84
C ARG A 153 21.57 -8.35 13.15
N TYR A 154 21.03 -7.60 12.19
CA TYR A 154 21.80 -6.61 11.42
C TYR A 154 21.64 -5.17 11.93
N ASN A 155 21.01 -4.98 13.09
CA ASN A 155 20.71 -3.66 13.67
C ASN A 155 20.00 -2.74 12.67
N LEU A 156 18.97 -3.28 12.00
CA LEU A 156 18.09 -2.51 11.13
C LEU A 156 16.89 -2.01 11.94
N ASN A 157 16.27 -0.97 11.43
CA ASN A 157 15.23 -0.26 12.17
C ASN A 157 13.92 -0.05 11.37
N PRO A 158 13.41 -1.06 10.65
CA PRO A 158 12.14 -0.89 9.94
C PRO A 158 11.01 -0.61 10.92
N ILE A 159 10.05 0.22 10.50
CA ILE A 159 8.77 0.39 11.18
C ILE A 159 7.76 -0.48 10.44
N VAL A 160 7.21 -1.49 11.09
CA VAL A 160 6.29 -2.46 10.51
C VAL A 160 4.88 -2.23 11.04
N ILE A 161 3.97 -1.82 10.17
CA ILE A 161 2.56 -1.60 10.45
C ILE A 161 1.79 -2.83 9.97
N VAL A 162 1.23 -3.60 10.91
CA VAL A 162 0.40 -4.76 10.61
C VAL A 162 -1.07 -4.33 10.60
N LEU A 163 -1.71 -4.38 9.44
CA LEU A 163 -3.15 -4.15 9.29
C LEU A 163 -3.87 -5.43 9.71
N ASN A 164 -4.33 -5.47 10.97
CA ASN A 164 -4.85 -6.66 11.63
C ASN A 164 -6.38 -6.65 11.68
N ASN A 165 -7.02 -7.22 10.67
CA ASN A 165 -8.48 -7.40 10.59
C ASN A 165 -8.93 -8.86 10.76
N GLY A 166 -8.01 -9.81 10.90
CA GLY A 166 -8.27 -11.24 11.14
C GLY A 166 -8.70 -12.03 9.92
N ILE A 167 -8.58 -11.47 8.70
CA ILE A 167 -9.01 -12.15 7.46
C ILE A 167 -8.15 -11.78 6.26
N TYR A 168 -8.19 -12.65 5.24
CA TYR A 168 -7.80 -12.29 3.87
C TYR A 168 -8.92 -11.48 3.20
N LEU A 169 -9.00 -10.17 3.49
CA LEU A 169 -10.13 -9.32 3.10
C LEU A 169 -10.31 -9.25 1.58
N THR A 170 -9.24 -9.15 0.81
CA THR A 170 -9.30 -9.06 -0.66
C THR A 170 -9.91 -10.33 -1.24
N GLU A 171 -9.51 -11.48 -0.76
CA GLU A 171 -10.00 -12.79 -1.15
C GLU A 171 -11.45 -13.00 -0.70
N GLN A 172 -11.80 -12.56 0.51
CA GLN A 172 -13.17 -12.57 1.04
C GLN A 172 -14.14 -11.78 0.14
N LEU A 173 -13.71 -10.66 -0.41
CA LEU A 173 -14.52 -9.85 -1.33
C LEU A 173 -14.72 -10.52 -2.69
N MET A 174 -13.82 -11.41 -3.10
CA MET A 174 -13.94 -12.21 -4.33
C MET A 174 -14.72 -13.51 -4.11
N LEU A 175 -14.42 -14.22 -3.03
CA LEU A 175 -15.06 -15.48 -2.68
C LEU A 175 -15.16 -15.61 -1.15
N ASN A 176 -16.37 -15.42 -0.65
CA ASN A 176 -16.65 -15.51 0.79
C ASN A 176 -16.58 -16.96 1.28
N GLY A 177 -15.91 -17.18 2.42
CA GLY A 177 -15.82 -18.49 3.08
C GLY A 177 -14.89 -18.47 4.29
N ASP A 178 -15.05 -19.44 5.18
CA ASP A 178 -14.29 -19.56 6.43
C ASP A 178 -12.77 -19.78 6.19
N PHE A 179 -12.40 -20.20 4.97
CA PHE A 179 -11.00 -20.35 4.56
C PHE A 179 -10.26 -19.01 4.46
N ASN A 180 -10.98 -17.88 4.49
CA ASN A 180 -10.39 -16.56 4.57
C ASN A 180 -10.06 -16.14 6.00
N ASP A 181 -10.55 -16.84 7.01
CA ASP A 181 -10.30 -16.52 8.40
C ASP A 181 -8.86 -16.84 8.79
N LEU A 182 -8.24 -15.93 9.50
CA LEU A 182 -6.88 -16.09 10.00
C LEU A 182 -6.88 -16.51 11.48
N GLN A 183 -5.94 -17.38 11.83
CA GLN A 183 -5.63 -17.61 13.23
C GLN A 183 -5.04 -16.33 13.83
N PRO A 184 -5.66 -15.74 14.86
CA PRO A 184 -5.16 -14.50 15.43
C PRO A 184 -3.82 -14.70 16.14
N TRP A 185 -2.86 -13.81 15.85
CA TRP A 185 -1.60 -13.70 16.55
C TRP A 185 -1.53 -12.40 17.36
N ASN A 186 -0.69 -12.37 18.37
CA ASN A 186 -0.33 -11.16 19.09
C ASN A 186 0.92 -10.55 18.43
N TYR A 187 0.73 -9.82 17.34
CA TYR A 187 1.85 -9.32 16.54
C TYR A 187 2.75 -8.37 17.30
N SER A 188 2.18 -7.54 18.19
CA SER A 188 2.95 -6.64 19.06
C SER A 188 3.90 -7.36 20.03
N ASN A 189 3.72 -8.67 20.25
CA ASN A 189 4.60 -9.48 21.12
C ASN A 189 5.77 -10.10 20.34
N ALA A 190 5.88 -9.90 19.01
CA ALA A 190 7.01 -10.41 18.22
C ALA A 190 8.38 -9.98 18.76
N PRO A 191 8.60 -8.74 19.26
CA PRO A 191 9.85 -8.34 19.90
C PRO A 191 10.24 -9.18 21.11
N GLU A 192 9.29 -9.57 21.92
CA GLU A 192 9.53 -10.44 23.08
C GLU A 192 9.96 -11.85 22.64
N LEU A 193 9.29 -12.41 21.66
CA LEU A 193 9.63 -13.72 21.09
C LEU A 193 11.00 -13.72 20.41
N ILE A 194 11.34 -12.65 19.68
CA ILE A 194 12.60 -12.53 18.92
C ILE A 194 13.76 -12.09 19.82
N GLY A 195 13.48 -11.44 20.95
CA GLY A 195 14.50 -10.98 21.90
C GLY A 195 14.97 -9.55 21.69
N GLY A 196 14.19 -8.69 21.03
CA GLY A 196 14.49 -7.27 20.84
C GLY A 196 13.54 -6.61 19.84
N GLY A 197 13.54 -5.28 19.83
CA GLY A 197 12.60 -4.46 19.08
C GLY A 197 11.56 -3.80 19.99
N GLN A 198 10.61 -3.08 19.40
CA GLN A 198 9.48 -2.47 20.10
C GLN A 198 8.17 -2.95 19.51
N GLY A 199 7.18 -3.24 20.36
CA GLY A 199 5.84 -3.66 19.95
C GLY A 199 4.77 -2.72 20.48
N PHE A 200 3.81 -2.37 19.63
CA PHE A 200 2.68 -1.51 19.95
C PHE A 200 1.38 -2.20 19.57
N HIS A 201 0.41 -2.24 20.47
CA HIS A 201 -0.95 -2.72 20.23
C HIS A 201 -1.89 -1.52 20.13
N ILE A 202 -2.56 -1.36 18.99
CA ILE A 202 -3.30 -0.15 18.63
C ILE A 202 -4.75 -0.48 18.29
N GLU A 203 -5.68 0.21 18.95
CA GLU A 203 -7.12 0.13 18.69
C GLU A 203 -7.72 1.50 18.33
N THR A 204 -7.02 2.61 18.64
CA THR A 204 -7.55 3.96 18.48
C THR A 204 -6.60 4.89 17.73
N GLU A 205 -7.15 5.98 17.18
CA GLU A 205 -6.41 6.98 16.42
C GLU A 205 -5.27 7.62 17.24
N ASP A 206 -5.53 7.95 18.50
CA ASP A 206 -4.55 8.58 19.40
C ASP A 206 -3.41 7.62 19.75
N GLN A 207 -3.71 6.34 20.00
CA GLN A 207 -2.68 5.32 20.21
C GLN A 207 -1.77 5.16 19.00
N PHE A 208 -2.34 5.18 17.78
CA PHE A 208 -1.58 5.09 16.55
C PHE A 208 -0.61 6.27 16.39
N ASN A 209 -1.08 7.49 16.66
CA ASN A 209 -0.26 8.69 16.58
C ASN A 209 0.93 8.61 17.53
N CYS A 210 0.69 8.20 18.77
CA CYS A 210 1.75 8.00 19.77
C CYS A 210 2.75 6.94 19.31
N ALA A 211 2.26 5.77 18.86
CA ALA A 211 3.11 4.67 18.43
C ALA A 211 4.01 5.03 17.23
N ILE A 212 3.47 5.73 16.21
CA ILE A 212 4.27 6.20 15.08
C ILE A 212 5.31 7.22 15.53
N SER A 213 4.95 8.16 16.39
CA SER A 213 5.89 9.15 16.94
C SER A 213 7.03 8.47 17.72
N ASP A 214 6.69 7.50 18.56
CA ASP A 214 7.68 6.74 19.33
C ASP A 214 8.57 5.90 18.40
N ALA A 215 8.01 5.20 17.43
CA ALA A 215 8.76 4.40 16.47
C ALA A 215 9.71 5.26 15.63
N LEU A 216 9.30 6.46 15.24
CA LEU A 216 10.15 7.40 14.49
C LEU A 216 11.30 7.95 15.34
N SER A 217 11.08 8.15 16.63
CA SER A 217 12.10 8.65 17.56
C SER A 217 13.20 7.64 17.88
N HIS A 218 12.90 6.32 17.75
CA HIS A 218 13.83 5.23 18.01
C HIS A 218 14.45 4.72 16.71
N SER A 219 15.72 5.03 16.49
CA SER A 219 16.45 4.70 15.25
C SER A 219 17.37 3.47 15.36
N ASN A 220 17.45 2.82 16.52
CA ASN A 220 18.42 1.76 16.80
C ASN A 220 17.84 0.33 16.76
N MET A 221 16.53 0.18 16.57
CA MET A 221 15.85 -1.11 16.51
C MET A 221 14.58 -1.02 15.66
N TYR A 222 14.05 -2.18 15.24
CA TYR A 222 12.76 -2.22 14.56
C TYR A 222 11.60 -1.96 15.52
N SER A 223 10.50 -1.49 14.94
CA SER A 223 9.22 -1.33 15.64
C SER A 223 8.13 -2.09 14.89
N ILE A 224 7.24 -2.78 15.62
CA ILE A 224 6.05 -3.42 15.07
C ILE A 224 4.80 -2.79 15.71
N ILE A 225 3.88 -2.34 14.86
CA ILE A 225 2.65 -1.65 15.24
C ILE A 225 1.49 -2.54 14.77
N ASP A 226 0.89 -3.27 15.70
CA ASP A 226 -0.29 -4.12 15.49
C ASP A 226 -1.55 -3.25 15.52
N VAL A 227 -2.06 -2.90 14.35
CA VAL A 227 -3.24 -2.04 14.19
C VAL A 227 -4.49 -2.92 14.09
N ARG A 228 -5.26 -2.98 15.18
CA ARG A 228 -6.51 -3.75 15.27
C ARG A 228 -7.62 -3.03 14.53
N LEU A 229 -8.01 -3.59 13.39
CA LEU A 229 -9.05 -3.05 12.53
C LEU A 229 -10.36 -3.83 12.68
N GLU A 230 -11.46 -3.20 12.34
CA GLU A 230 -12.72 -3.93 12.15
C GLU A 230 -12.58 -4.88 10.96
N ARG A 231 -13.20 -6.07 11.05
CA ARG A 231 -13.07 -7.16 10.09
C ARG A 231 -13.27 -6.74 8.63
N ASN A 232 -14.23 -5.86 8.38
CA ASN A 232 -14.60 -5.42 7.03
C ASN A 232 -14.13 -3.99 6.72
N ASP A 233 -13.29 -3.40 7.58
CA ASP A 233 -12.72 -2.09 7.30
C ASP A 233 -11.76 -2.19 6.13
N LYS A 234 -11.96 -1.35 5.15
CA LYS A 234 -11.20 -1.32 3.89
C LYS A 234 -10.84 0.09 3.48
N SER A 235 -9.77 0.19 2.73
CA SER A 235 -9.35 1.47 2.20
C SER A 235 -10.34 2.02 1.16
N PRO A 236 -10.41 3.35 1.00
CA PRO A 236 -11.15 3.95 -0.12
C PRO A 236 -10.70 3.43 -1.49
N ALA A 237 -9.42 3.08 -1.64
CA ALA A 237 -8.89 2.52 -2.88
C ALA A 237 -9.45 1.13 -3.18
N LEU A 238 -9.45 0.24 -2.19
CA LEU A 238 -10.04 -1.09 -2.34
C LEU A 238 -11.54 -1.01 -2.57
N ASP A 239 -12.24 -0.11 -1.90
CA ASP A 239 -13.68 0.12 -2.11
C ASP A 239 -13.99 0.59 -3.55
N ARG A 240 -13.19 1.53 -4.08
CA ARG A 240 -13.30 1.95 -5.49
C ARG A 240 -13.09 0.81 -6.46
N LEU A 241 -12.08 -0.04 -6.22
CA LEU A 241 -11.77 -1.19 -7.07
C LEU A 241 -12.93 -2.20 -7.08
N THR A 242 -13.38 -2.64 -5.91
CA THR A 242 -14.44 -3.65 -5.76
C THR A 242 -15.76 -3.17 -6.32
N THR A 243 -16.13 -1.90 -6.10
CA THR A 243 -17.33 -1.29 -6.66
C THR A 243 -17.28 -1.26 -8.20
N ASN A 244 -16.14 -0.91 -8.80
CA ASN A 244 -15.98 -0.87 -10.25
C ASN A 244 -16.00 -2.27 -10.88
N LEU A 245 -15.40 -3.26 -10.22
CA LEU A 245 -15.45 -4.65 -10.68
C LEU A 245 -16.88 -5.18 -10.63
N ALA A 246 -17.60 -4.96 -9.54
CA ALA A 246 -18.99 -5.39 -9.41
C ALA A 246 -19.87 -4.81 -10.54
N LYS A 247 -19.77 -3.52 -10.85
CA LYS A 247 -20.49 -2.89 -11.97
C LYS A 247 -20.21 -3.58 -13.30
N ARG A 248 -18.95 -3.88 -13.61
CA ARG A 248 -18.59 -4.56 -14.86
C ARG A 248 -19.18 -5.96 -14.97
N PHE A 249 -19.24 -6.71 -13.88
CA PHE A 249 -19.86 -8.05 -13.87
C PHE A 249 -21.38 -7.98 -14.08
N TYR A 250 -22.07 -7.02 -13.48
CA TYR A 250 -23.50 -6.82 -13.68
C TYR A 250 -23.84 -6.37 -15.11
N ASP A 251 -23.08 -5.43 -15.68
CA ASP A 251 -23.29 -4.95 -17.05
C ASP A 251 -23.07 -6.08 -18.08
N HIS A 252 -22.11 -6.99 -17.87
CA HIS A 252 -21.90 -8.14 -18.74
C HIS A 252 -23.02 -9.20 -18.61
N HIS A 253 -23.60 -9.39 -17.42
CA HIS A 253 -24.69 -10.35 -17.22
C HIS A 253 -26.00 -9.88 -17.84
N ASP A 254 -26.29 -8.59 -17.83
CA ASP A 254 -27.47 -8.01 -18.50
C ASP A 254 -27.32 -8.00 -20.03
N ALA A 255 -26.11 -7.83 -20.55
CA ALA A 255 -25.84 -7.91 -21.99
C ALA A 255 -26.02 -9.34 -22.53
N SER A 256 -25.68 -10.38 -21.75
CA SER A 256 -25.86 -11.78 -22.15
C SER A 256 -27.32 -12.28 -22.11
N LYS A 257 -28.22 -11.56 -21.44
CA LYS A 257 -29.67 -11.87 -21.42
C LYS A 257 -30.47 -11.20 -22.52
N ARG A 258 -29.82 -10.37 -23.36
CA ARG A 258 -30.46 -9.63 -24.45
C ARG A 258 -30.16 -10.23 -25.85
N VAL A 259 -29.59 -11.44 -25.92
CA VAL A 259 -29.38 -12.19 -27.17
C VAL A 259 -30.27 -13.42 -27.22
#